data_169721994a7a9ddc3bc0cd85b10ada1c
#
_entry.id   169721994a7a9ddc3bc0cd85b10ada1c
#
_cell.length_a   1.000
_cell.length_b   1.000
_cell.length_c   1.000
_cell.angle_alpha   90.00
_cell.angle_beta   90.00
_cell.angle_gamma   90.00
#
_symmetry.space_group_name_H-M   'P 1'
#
loop_
_entity.id
_entity.type
_entity.pdbx_description
1 polymer ?
#
loop_
_entity_poly.entity_id
_entity_poly.type
_entity_poly.pdbx_seq_one_letter_code
_entity_poly.pdbx_strand_id
1 'polypeptide(L)'
;MSTAKLIKSNNIQYDSFALRNQAEQNGYLFFSDLIDPNMIMEVRRGITSILQEVGWIDIDTDPLLAITSHVARLTGSPEFSQVYDMIQCLESFHSLAHHMSLLQITESLLQSDVLLQPSNIARIIFPSQLEHTTPPHQDYVHIQGTPDVWTVWIPLGDCPQRLGGLSVLVGSHNLGILPVSKSLGAGGLRADTQHTDLK
;
A
#
# COMPACT_ATOMS: atom_id res chain seq x y z
N MET A 1 -0.79 9.18 20.58
CA MET A 1 -0.16 9.81 19.40
C MET A 1 -1.19 10.70 18.73
N SER A 2 -0.85 11.94 18.39
CA SER A 2 -1.74 12.80 17.59
C SER A 2 -1.56 12.44 16.11
N THR A 3 -2.66 12.30 15.37
CA THR A 3 -2.61 12.11 13.92
C THR A 3 -2.62 13.45 13.23
N ALA A 4 -1.67 13.68 12.33
CA ALA A 4 -1.61 14.85 11.46
C ALA A 4 -1.86 14.43 10.00
N LYS A 5 -2.25 15.38 9.16
CA LYS A 5 -2.36 15.12 7.72
C LYS A 5 -0.97 15.02 7.09
N LEU A 6 -0.84 14.14 6.11
CA LEU A 6 0.38 14.03 5.31
C LEU A 6 0.66 15.35 4.56
N ILE A 7 1.93 15.71 4.46
CA ILE A 7 2.39 16.90 3.75
C ILE A 7 2.46 16.59 2.27
N LYS A 8 1.79 17.40 1.43
CA LYS A 8 1.80 17.22 -0.02
C LYS A 8 3.17 17.53 -0.62
N SER A 9 3.57 16.71 -1.59
CA SER A 9 4.82 16.81 -2.35
C SER A 9 4.60 17.26 -3.80
N ASN A 10 3.36 17.54 -4.20
CA ASN A 10 3.03 17.88 -5.59
C ASN A 10 3.81 19.09 -6.15
N ASN A 11 4.05 20.10 -5.32
CA ASN A 11 4.76 21.32 -5.71
C ASN A 11 6.26 21.13 -5.96
N ILE A 12 6.82 20.00 -5.52
CA ILE A 12 8.23 19.63 -5.69
C ILE A 12 8.43 18.42 -6.59
N GLN A 13 7.38 17.94 -7.26
CA GLN A 13 7.36 16.69 -8.03
C GLN A 13 8.51 16.57 -9.05
N TYR A 14 8.94 17.68 -9.62
CA TYR A 14 10.01 17.73 -10.64
C TYR A 14 11.35 18.25 -10.09
N ASP A 15 11.45 18.49 -8.80
CA ASP A 15 12.67 18.91 -8.12
C ASP A 15 13.26 17.74 -7.32
N SER A 16 14.19 17.00 -7.94
CA SER A 16 14.82 15.83 -7.33
C SER A 16 15.54 16.14 -6.01
N PHE A 17 16.08 17.34 -5.84
CA PHE A 17 16.73 17.73 -4.59
C PHE A 17 15.70 17.95 -3.48
N ALA A 18 14.63 18.68 -3.78
CA ALA A 18 13.55 18.93 -2.81
C ALA A 18 12.82 17.65 -2.45
N LEU A 19 12.58 16.72 -3.40
CA LEU A 19 12.00 15.40 -3.14
C LEU A 19 12.85 14.60 -2.13
N ARG A 20 14.15 14.50 -2.36
CA ARG A 20 15.05 13.79 -1.44
C ARG A 20 15.07 14.42 -0.06
N ASN A 21 15.19 15.76 0.01
CA ASN A 21 15.18 16.45 1.30
C ASN A 21 13.89 16.20 2.09
N GLN A 22 12.73 16.25 1.45
CA GLN A 22 11.47 15.99 2.11
C GLN A 22 11.36 14.51 2.53
N ALA A 23 11.81 13.58 1.68
CA ALA A 23 11.83 12.17 1.98
C ALA A 23 12.76 11.84 3.18
N GLU A 24 13.95 12.44 3.22
CA GLU A 24 14.92 12.30 4.32
C GLU A 24 14.37 12.88 5.64
N GLN A 25 13.67 14.01 5.59
CA GLN A 25 13.08 14.60 6.78
C GLN A 25 11.89 13.82 7.33
N ASN A 26 11.01 13.36 6.47
CA ASN A 26 9.70 12.81 6.86
C ASN A 26 9.64 11.28 6.82
N GLY A 27 10.46 10.62 6.00
CA GLY A 27 10.39 9.19 5.71
C GLY A 27 9.27 8.83 4.73
N TYR A 28 8.63 9.83 4.11
CA TYR A 28 7.59 9.63 3.11
C TYR A 28 7.48 10.83 2.16
N LEU A 29 6.86 10.57 1.01
CA LEU A 29 6.31 11.57 0.11
C LEU A 29 4.82 11.31 -0.08
N PHE A 30 4.02 12.35 -0.24
CA PHE A 30 2.59 12.24 -0.50
C PHE A 30 2.17 13.09 -1.69
N PHE A 31 1.60 12.44 -2.69
CA PHE A 31 1.08 13.08 -3.89
C PHE A 31 -0.43 12.89 -3.98
N SER A 32 -1.16 13.91 -4.36
CA SER A 32 -2.54 13.81 -4.81
C SER A 32 -2.59 13.95 -6.33
N ASP A 33 -3.50 13.22 -6.97
CA ASP A 33 -3.74 13.34 -8.41
C ASP A 33 -2.50 13.08 -9.30
N LEU A 34 -1.60 12.20 -8.85
CA LEU A 34 -0.37 11.86 -9.58
C LEU A 34 -0.64 10.90 -10.76
N ILE A 35 -1.63 10.04 -10.61
CA ILE A 35 -2.01 9.01 -11.58
C ILE A 35 -3.41 9.36 -12.10
N ASP A 36 -3.63 9.12 -13.41
CA ASP A 36 -4.95 9.32 -14.02
C ASP A 36 -6.01 8.47 -13.28
N PRO A 37 -7.07 9.08 -12.77
CA PRO A 37 -8.16 8.36 -12.10
C PRO A 37 -8.75 7.22 -12.93
N ASN A 38 -8.76 7.32 -14.27
CA ASN A 38 -9.25 6.25 -15.14
C ASN A 38 -8.40 4.99 -15.04
N MET A 39 -7.07 5.11 -14.94
CA MET A 39 -6.19 3.96 -14.72
C MET A 39 -6.45 3.30 -13.37
N ILE A 40 -6.62 4.10 -12.32
CA ILE A 40 -6.99 3.60 -10.99
C ILE A 40 -8.31 2.85 -11.03
N MET A 41 -9.32 3.42 -11.70
CA MET A 41 -10.65 2.81 -11.82
C MET A 41 -10.66 1.56 -12.68
N GLU A 42 -9.77 1.44 -13.66
CA GLU A 42 -9.59 0.21 -14.44
C GLU A 42 -9.08 -0.93 -13.56
N VAL A 43 -8.02 -0.69 -12.78
CA VAL A 43 -7.49 -1.67 -11.82
C VAL A 43 -8.55 -2.05 -10.79
N ARG A 44 -9.25 -1.05 -10.23
CA ARG A 44 -10.36 -1.29 -9.29
C ARG A 44 -11.42 -2.19 -9.90
N ARG A 45 -11.88 -1.89 -11.11
CA ARG A 45 -12.91 -2.68 -11.82
C ARG A 45 -12.44 -4.12 -12.04
N GLY A 46 -11.19 -4.33 -12.49
CA GLY A 46 -10.62 -5.66 -12.66
C GLY A 46 -10.69 -6.48 -11.39
N ILE A 47 -10.19 -5.92 -10.27
CA ILE A 47 -10.21 -6.59 -8.98
C ILE A 47 -11.63 -6.85 -8.48
N THR A 48 -12.50 -5.83 -8.47
CA THR A 48 -13.85 -5.97 -7.92
C THR A 48 -14.73 -6.89 -8.76
N SER A 49 -14.50 -7.01 -10.08
CA SER A 49 -15.18 -7.99 -10.92
C SER A 49 -14.82 -9.43 -10.52
N ILE A 50 -13.54 -9.71 -10.26
CA ILE A 50 -13.11 -11.01 -9.73
C ILE A 50 -13.77 -11.29 -8.38
N LEU A 51 -13.75 -10.30 -7.47
CA LEU A 51 -14.35 -10.48 -6.14
C LEU A 51 -15.86 -10.71 -6.19
N GLN A 52 -16.57 -10.12 -7.16
CA GLN A 52 -17.99 -10.34 -7.36
C GLN A 52 -18.26 -11.72 -7.95
N GLU A 53 -17.47 -12.15 -8.94
CA GLU A 53 -17.57 -13.48 -9.56
C GLU A 53 -17.42 -14.61 -8.55
N VAL A 54 -16.48 -14.45 -7.59
CA VAL A 54 -16.27 -15.45 -6.53
C VAL A 54 -17.17 -15.25 -5.30
N GLY A 55 -18.13 -14.33 -5.35
CA GLY A 55 -19.11 -14.09 -4.30
C GLY A 55 -18.55 -13.42 -3.04
N TRP A 56 -17.50 -12.59 -3.17
CA TRP A 56 -16.98 -11.79 -2.06
C TRP A 56 -17.57 -10.38 -2.00
N ILE A 57 -18.18 -9.94 -3.09
CA ILE A 57 -18.95 -8.70 -3.21
C ILE A 57 -20.39 -9.08 -3.56
N ASP A 58 -21.35 -8.35 -3.02
CA ASP A 58 -22.78 -8.57 -3.21
C ASP A 58 -23.15 -8.40 -4.70
N ILE A 59 -23.76 -9.43 -5.29
CA ILE A 59 -24.02 -9.50 -6.74
C ILE A 59 -25.02 -8.44 -7.22
N ASP A 60 -25.92 -8.01 -6.35
CA ASP A 60 -26.96 -7.03 -6.64
C ASP A 60 -26.48 -5.57 -6.49
N THR A 61 -25.17 -5.37 -6.29
CA THR A 61 -24.57 -4.03 -6.14
C THR A 61 -23.62 -3.74 -7.30
N ASP A 62 -23.37 -2.44 -7.55
CA ASP A 62 -22.30 -2.05 -8.45
C ASP A 62 -20.96 -2.53 -7.85
N PRO A 63 -20.19 -3.39 -8.56
CA PRO A 63 -18.93 -3.93 -8.06
C PRO A 63 -17.94 -2.83 -7.67
N LEU A 64 -17.98 -1.66 -8.30
CA LEU A 64 -17.11 -0.54 -7.96
C LEU A 64 -17.36 0.03 -6.56
N LEU A 65 -18.53 -0.21 -5.97
CA LEU A 65 -18.82 0.17 -4.59
C LEU A 65 -18.16 -0.78 -3.59
N ALA A 66 -17.80 -1.99 -4.02
CA ALA A 66 -17.17 -3.03 -3.20
C ALA A 66 -17.94 -3.31 -1.90
N ILE A 67 -19.27 -3.40 -2.00
CA ILE A 67 -20.16 -3.69 -0.86
C ILE A 67 -20.19 -5.19 -0.64
N THR A 68 -20.10 -5.61 0.62
CA THR A 68 -20.21 -7.02 1.00
C THR A 68 -20.99 -7.20 2.30
N SER A 69 -21.92 -8.16 2.28
CA SER A 69 -22.58 -8.73 3.46
C SER A 69 -21.93 -10.06 3.90
N HIS A 70 -20.96 -10.56 3.14
CA HIS A 70 -20.32 -11.85 3.36
C HIS A 70 -19.31 -11.83 4.50
N VAL A 71 -19.05 -13.02 5.04
CA VAL A 71 -18.02 -13.21 6.07
C VAL A 71 -16.65 -12.89 5.48
N ALA A 72 -15.84 -12.19 6.25
CA ALA A 72 -14.48 -11.82 5.84
C ALA A 72 -13.63 -13.07 5.52
N ARG A 73 -12.82 -12.94 4.50
CA ARG A 73 -11.83 -13.94 4.10
C ARG A 73 -10.48 -13.57 4.66
N LEU A 74 -9.81 -14.54 5.26
CA LEU A 74 -8.52 -14.30 5.91
C LEU A 74 -7.36 -14.50 4.93
N THR A 75 -6.44 -13.56 4.91
CA THR A 75 -5.20 -13.67 4.15
C THR A 75 -4.46 -14.96 4.54
N GLY A 76 -4.04 -15.73 3.54
CA GLY A 76 -3.34 -17.01 3.75
C GLY A 76 -4.24 -18.24 3.81
N SER A 77 -5.59 -18.09 3.79
CA SER A 77 -6.46 -19.24 3.56
C SER A 77 -6.34 -19.73 2.10
N PRO A 78 -6.56 -21.02 1.82
CA PRO A 78 -6.51 -21.54 0.44
C PRO A 78 -7.45 -20.79 -0.52
N GLU A 79 -8.66 -20.48 -0.06
CA GLU A 79 -9.65 -19.72 -0.83
C GLU A 79 -9.14 -18.30 -1.15
N PHE A 80 -8.54 -17.62 -0.17
CA PHE A 80 -7.97 -16.30 -0.40
C PHE A 80 -6.82 -16.36 -1.41
N SER A 81 -5.95 -17.36 -1.31
CA SER A 81 -4.82 -17.51 -2.22
C SER A 81 -5.28 -17.72 -3.67
N GLN A 82 -6.30 -18.53 -3.91
CA GLN A 82 -6.84 -18.76 -5.27
C GLN A 82 -7.36 -17.46 -5.90
N VAL A 83 -8.14 -16.70 -5.14
CA VAL A 83 -8.66 -15.39 -5.63
C VAL A 83 -7.53 -14.39 -5.82
N TYR A 84 -6.55 -14.39 -4.93
CA TYR A 84 -5.37 -13.53 -5.04
C TYR A 84 -4.56 -13.83 -6.30
N ASP A 85 -4.41 -15.10 -6.67
CA ASP A 85 -3.74 -15.52 -7.90
C ASP A 85 -4.47 -15.00 -9.15
N MET A 86 -5.81 -14.97 -9.15
CA MET A 86 -6.60 -14.37 -10.23
C MET A 86 -6.30 -12.86 -10.36
N ILE A 87 -6.19 -12.15 -9.24
CA ILE A 87 -5.83 -10.71 -9.24
C ILE A 87 -4.41 -10.51 -9.76
N GLN A 88 -3.48 -11.38 -9.40
CA GLN A 88 -2.10 -11.35 -9.89
C GLN A 88 -1.98 -11.61 -11.41
N CYS A 89 -3.02 -12.12 -12.06
CA CYS A 89 -3.07 -12.26 -13.52
C CYS A 89 -3.59 -11.01 -14.25
N LEU A 90 -4.03 -9.96 -13.55
CA LEU A 90 -4.52 -8.73 -14.16
C LEU A 90 -3.36 -7.87 -14.70
N GLU A 91 -3.33 -7.66 -16.02
CA GLU A 91 -2.34 -6.79 -16.66
C GLU A 91 -2.42 -5.36 -16.14
N SER A 92 -3.61 -4.80 -15.98
CA SER A 92 -3.82 -3.45 -15.47
C SER A 92 -3.25 -3.26 -14.07
N PHE A 93 -3.31 -4.28 -13.22
CA PHE A 93 -2.75 -4.26 -11.87
C PHE A 93 -1.22 -4.12 -11.90
N HIS A 94 -0.54 -4.85 -12.76
CA HIS A 94 0.92 -4.77 -12.90
C HIS A 94 1.35 -3.50 -13.65
N SER A 95 0.62 -3.10 -14.68
CA SER A 95 0.92 -1.90 -15.46
C SER A 95 0.92 -0.63 -14.62
N LEU A 96 0.12 -0.59 -13.55
CA LEU A 96 0.09 0.54 -12.63
C LEU A 96 1.46 0.80 -11.98
N ALA A 97 2.20 -0.23 -11.62
CA ALA A 97 3.54 -0.10 -11.04
C ALA A 97 4.56 0.51 -12.02
N HIS A 98 4.33 0.35 -13.34
CA HIS A 98 5.18 0.89 -14.40
C HIS A 98 4.80 2.32 -14.82
N HIS A 99 3.90 3.00 -14.09
CA HIS A 99 3.51 4.36 -14.41
C HIS A 99 4.72 5.30 -14.35
N MET A 100 4.94 6.06 -15.43
CA MET A 100 6.14 6.89 -15.61
C MET A 100 6.39 7.86 -14.45
N SER A 101 5.34 8.48 -13.90
CA SER A 101 5.50 9.40 -12.78
C SER A 101 6.01 8.70 -11.52
N LEU A 102 5.64 7.43 -11.29
CA LEU A 102 6.14 6.65 -10.15
C LEU A 102 7.61 6.32 -10.34
N LEU A 103 7.99 5.86 -11.52
CA LEU A 103 9.38 5.54 -11.85
C LEU A 103 10.28 6.79 -11.71
N GLN A 104 9.92 7.91 -12.33
CA GLN A 104 10.67 9.15 -12.26
C GLN A 104 10.89 9.66 -10.83
N ILE A 105 9.86 9.60 -9.98
CA ILE A 105 9.98 9.99 -8.58
C ILE A 105 10.93 9.03 -7.84
N THR A 106 10.77 7.73 -8.05
CA THR A 106 11.59 6.72 -7.36
C THR A 106 13.05 6.77 -7.84
N GLU A 107 13.30 6.96 -9.13
CA GLU A 107 14.65 7.20 -9.69
C GLU A 107 15.29 8.47 -9.08
N SER A 108 14.49 9.51 -8.90
CA SER A 108 14.95 10.75 -8.24
C SER A 108 15.35 10.53 -6.79
N LEU A 109 14.64 9.63 -6.07
CA LEU A 109 14.97 9.27 -4.68
C LEU A 109 16.21 8.40 -4.60
N LEU A 110 16.29 7.36 -5.42
CA LEU A 110 17.38 6.38 -5.41
C LEU A 110 18.64 6.87 -6.14
N GLN A 111 18.52 7.91 -6.97
CA GLN A 111 19.60 8.41 -7.85
C GLN A 111 20.19 7.31 -8.75
N SER A 112 19.37 6.36 -9.15
CA SER A 112 19.72 5.23 -9.99
C SER A 112 18.50 4.71 -10.73
N ASP A 113 18.71 3.81 -11.67
CA ASP A 113 17.64 3.03 -12.29
C ASP A 113 16.88 2.24 -11.23
N VAL A 114 15.58 2.09 -11.42
CA VAL A 114 14.67 1.41 -10.50
C VAL A 114 14.43 -0.03 -10.94
N LEU A 115 14.67 -0.97 -10.05
CA LEU A 115 14.17 -2.33 -10.20
C LEU A 115 12.80 -2.44 -9.54
N LEU A 116 11.76 -2.62 -10.34
CA LEU A 116 10.44 -2.93 -9.82
C LEU A 116 10.41 -4.36 -9.26
N GLN A 117 9.98 -4.50 -8.03
CA GLN A 117 9.71 -5.81 -7.46
C GLN A 117 8.53 -6.45 -8.19
N PRO A 118 8.65 -7.71 -8.64
CA PRO A 118 7.58 -8.38 -9.37
C PRO A 118 6.36 -8.69 -8.51
N SER A 119 6.52 -8.67 -7.19
CA SER A 119 5.46 -8.99 -6.22
C SER A 119 4.68 -7.72 -5.83
N ASN A 120 3.78 -7.29 -6.71
CA ASN A 120 2.82 -6.25 -6.35
C ASN A 120 1.76 -6.79 -5.39
N ILE A 121 1.40 -6.01 -4.38
CA ILE A 121 0.47 -6.44 -3.32
C ILE A 121 -0.88 -5.74 -3.47
N ALA A 122 -1.93 -6.50 -3.77
CA ALA A 122 -3.30 -6.04 -3.69
C ALA A 122 -3.82 -6.21 -2.25
N ARG A 123 -4.11 -5.11 -1.56
CA ARG A 123 -4.66 -5.16 -0.21
C ARG A 123 -6.18 -5.19 -0.25
N ILE A 124 -6.77 -6.30 0.16
CA ILE A 124 -8.21 -6.47 0.30
C ILE A 124 -8.53 -6.47 1.79
N ILE A 125 -9.36 -5.53 2.22
CA ILE A 125 -9.75 -5.37 3.62
C ILE A 125 -11.26 -5.51 3.72
N PHE A 126 -11.72 -6.51 4.46
CA PHE A 126 -13.13 -6.70 4.75
C PHE A 126 -13.58 -5.82 5.92
N PRO A 127 -14.86 -5.43 5.97
CA PRO A 127 -15.41 -4.68 7.09
C PRO A 127 -15.29 -5.46 8.43
N SER A 128 -15.21 -4.71 9.53
CA SER A 128 -15.27 -5.26 10.89
C SER A 128 -14.18 -6.27 11.27
N GLN A 129 -13.02 -6.22 10.63
CA GLN A 129 -11.87 -7.12 10.88
C GLN A 129 -10.68 -6.38 11.49
N LEU A 130 -10.92 -5.63 12.58
CA LEU A 130 -9.89 -4.78 13.20
C LEU A 130 -8.66 -5.57 13.69
N GLU A 131 -8.86 -6.78 14.19
CA GLU A 131 -7.77 -7.65 14.66
C GLU A 131 -6.85 -8.17 13.54
N HIS A 132 -7.33 -8.12 12.29
CA HIS A 132 -6.57 -8.51 11.09
C HIS A 132 -6.02 -7.31 10.31
N THR A 133 -6.10 -6.10 10.86
CA THR A 133 -5.44 -4.94 10.24
C THR A 133 -3.94 -5.13 10.22
N THR A 134 -3.29 -4.53 9.22
CA THR A 134 -1.84 -4.57 9.13
C THR A 134 -1.22 -3.76 10.27
N PRO A 135 -0.44 -4.38 11.15
CA PRO A 135 0.22 -3.67 12.25
C PRO A 135 1.36 -2.77 11.71
N PRO A 136 1.91 -1.87 12.53
CA PRO A 136 3.12 -1.14 12.18
C PRO A 136 4.24 -2.09 11.76
N HIS A 137 4.84 -1.86 10.59
CA HIS A 137 5.89 -2.69 10.02
C HIS A 137 6.79 -1.87 9.11
N GLN A 138 7.89 -2.46 8.69
CA GLN A 138 8.76 -1.98 7.63
C GLN A 138 8.74 -3.02 6.51
N ASP A 139 8.45 -2.61 5.28
CA ASP A 139 8.31 -3.53 4.15
C ASP A 139 9.60 -4.29 3.83
N TYR A 140 10.77 -3.69 4.10
CA TYR A 140 12.06 -4.35 3.93
C TYR A 140 12.12 -5.73 4.58
N VAL A 141 11.50 -5.92 5.75
CA VAL A 141 11.50 -7.19 6.49
C VAL A 141 10.85 -8.32 5.67
N HIS A 142 9.87 -8.00 4.84
CA HIS A 142 9.15 -8.96 4.00
C HIS A 142 9.75 -9.11 2.62
N ILE A 143 10.24 -8.01 2.03
CA ILE A 143 10.71 -7.97 0.64
C ILE A 143 12.19 -8.34 0.56
N GLN A 144 13.00 -7.85 1.50
CA GLN A 144 14.45 -8.03 1.56
C GLN A 144 15.18 -7.53 0.28
N GLY A 145 16.41 -8.00 0.07
CA GLY A 145 17.27 -7.57 -1.04
C GLY A 145 18.14 -6.40 -0.64
N THR A 146 17.71 -5.19 -0.87
CA THR A 146 18.43 -3.97 -0.48
C THR A 146 17.63 -3.16 0.55
N PRO A 147 18.31 -2.49 1.53
CA PRO A 147 17.62 -1.55 2.41
C PRO A 147 17.12 -0.29 1.68
N ASP A 148 17.67 0.01 0.50
CA ASP A 148 17.24 1.13 -0.35
C ASP A 148 15.98 0.75 -1.14
N VAL A 149 14.89 0.50 -0.40
CA VAL A 149 13.60 0.13 -0.97
C VAL A 149 12.55 1.20 -0.65
N TRP A 150 11.76 1.54 -1.66
CA TRP A 150 10.61 2.43 -1.54
C TRP A 150 9.33 1.68 -1.89
N THR A 151 8.35 1.80 -1.03
CA THR A 151 7.02 1.24 -1.26
C THR A 151 6.07 2.33 -1.70
N VAL A 152 5.36 2.09 -2.79
CA VAL A 152 4.30 2.98 -3.28
C VAL A 152 2.96 2.40 -2.86
N TRP A 153 2.20 3.15 -2.06
CA TRP A 153 0.85 2.79 -1.66
C TRP A 153 -0.17 3.62 -2.46
N ILE A 154 -1.05 2.95 -3.19
CA ILE A 154 -2.02 3.56 -4.10
C ILE A 154 -3.43 3.11 -3.70
N PRO A 155 -4.30 4.01 -3.19
CA PRO A 155 -5.70 3.68 -2.96
C PRO A 155 -6.43 3.54 -4.30
N LEU A 156 -7.18 2.46 -4.48
CA LEU A 156 -7.96 2.23 -5.68
C LEU A 156 -9.37 2.88 -5.63
N GLY A 157 -9.49 3.96 -4.89
CA GLY A 157 -10.69 4.76 -4.71
C GLY A 157 -10.59 5.61 -3.46
N ASP A 158 -11.67 6.31 -3.11
CA ASP A 158 -11.72 7.12 -1.90
C ASP A 158 -11.45 6.25 -0.67
N CYS A 159 -10.45 6.63 0.12
CA CYS A 159 -10.04 5.92 1.33
C CYS A 159 -10.14 6.84 2.56
N PRO A 160 -11.35 7.15 3.01
CA PRO A 160 -11.52 7.92 4.24
C PRO A 160 -11.03 7.11 5.46
N GLN A 161 -10.65 7.80 6.52
CA GLN A 161 -10.06 7.19 7.71
C GLN A 161 -10.88 6.01 8.27
N ARG A 162 -12.22 6.05 8.16
CA ARG A 162 -13.10 4.96 8.62
C ARG A 162 -12.93 3.64 7.84
N LEU A 163 -12.40 3.69 6.61
CA LEU A 163 -12.11 2.51 5.79
C LEU A 163 -10.71 1.96 6.04
N GLY A 164 -9.95 2.58 6.93
CA GLY A 164 -8.55 2.28 7.14
C GLY A 164 -7.71 2.85 6.00
N GLY A 165 -6.66 3.51 6.28
CA GLY A 165 -5.73 4.06 5.29
C GLY A 165 -4.31 3.80 5.74
N LEU A 166 -3.36 4.38 5.03
CA LEU A 166 -1.97 4.32 5.43
C LEU A 166 -1.70 5.36 6.53
N SER A 167 -1.05 4.91 7.59
CA SER A 167 -0.46 5.78 8.61
C SER A 167 1.05 5.62 8.62
N VAL A 168 1.78 6.71 8.70
CA VAL A 168 3.25 6.70 8.73
C VAL A 168 3.71 7.28 10.05
N LEU A 169 4.62 6.60 10.72
CA LEU A 169 5.33 7.13 11.88
C LEU A 169 6.49 7.99 11.39
N VAL A 170 6.28 9.29 11.37
CA VAL A 170 7.24 10.28 10.82
C VAL A 170 8.60 10.14 11.51
N GLY A 171 9.67 10.08 10.72
CA GLY A 171 11.04 9.95 11.21
C GLY A 171 11.46 8.54 11.61
N SER A 172 10.56 7.54 11.56
CA SER A 172 10.89 6.15 11.94
C SER A 172 11.92 5.48 11.03
N HIS A 173 12.07 5.94 9.80
CA HIS A 173 13.10 5.47 8.86
C HIS A 173 14.53 5.72 9.36
N ASN A 174 14.73 6.69 10.24
CA ASN A 174 16.04 6.99 10.86
C ASN A 174 16.43 5.98 11.96
N LEU A 175 15.54 5.09 12.36
CA LEU A 175 15.80 4.08 13.38
C LEU A 175 16.49 2.82 12.84
N GLY A 176 16.71 2.76 11.51
CA GLY A 176 17.20 1.55 10.86
C GLY A 176 16.14 0.44 10.83
N ILE A 177 16.61 -0.79 10.69
CA ILE A 177 15.73 -1.98 10.65
C ILE A 177 15.36 -2.36 12.08
N LEU A 178 14.06 -2.28 12.38
CA LEU A 178 13.53 -2.58 13.71
C LEU A 178 13.39 -4.10 13.92
N PRO A 179 13.56 -4.58 15.15
CA PRO A 179 13.19 -5.94 15.52
C PRO A 179 11.71 -6.20 15.23
N VAL A 180 11.38 -7.44 14.93
CA VAL A 180 10.00 -7.86 14.62
C VAL A 180 9.50 -8.94 15.54
N SER A 181 8.21 -8.94 15.81
CA SER A 181 7.51 -10.00 16.54
C SER A 181 6.32 -10.49 15.72
N LYS A 182 5.85 -11.71 16.02
CA LYS A 182 4.67 -12.29 15.35
C LYS A 182 3.42 -11.46 15.61
N SER A 183 2.57 -11.36 14.61
CA SER A 183 1.27 -10.67 14.67
C SER A 183 0.20 -11.42 13.91
N LEU A 184 -1.06 -11.24 14.27
CA LEU A 184 -2.21 -11.79 13.54
C LEU A 184 -2.54 -11.01 12.26
N GLY A 185 -2.06 -9.76 12.14
CA GLY A 185 -2.31 -8.92 10.97
C GLY A 185 -1.63 -9.44 9.70
N ALA A 186 -2.03 -8.86 8.57
CA ALA A 186 -1.46 -9.22 7.28
C ALA A 186 0.07 -9.04 7.28
N GLY A 187 0.78 -10.02 6.72
CA GLY A 187 2.24 -10.12 6.77
C GLY A 187 2.77 -10.93 7.96
N GLY A 188 1.95 -11.16 9.01
CA GLY A 188 2.31 -12.02 10.14
C GLY A 188 3.39 -11.48 11.08
N LEU A 189 3.92 -10.29 10.80
CA LEU A 189 4.98 -9.64 11.58
C LEU A 189 4.60 -8.18 11.87
N ARG A 190 5.04 -7.70 13.02
CA ARG A 190 4.97 -6.28 13.39
C ARG A 190 6.33 -5.79 13.85
N ALA A 191 6.63 -4.53 13.58
CA ALA A 191 7.82 -3.88 14.11
C ALA A 191 7.66 -3.65 15.63
N ASP A 192 8.71 -3.94 16.38
CA ASP A 192 8.76 -3.63 17.80
C ASP A 192 9.13 -2.14 18.00
N THR A 193 8.11 -1.36 18.31
CA THR A 193 8.24 0.08 18.53
C THR A 193 8.32 0.45 20.03
N GLN A 194 8.32 -0.53 20.94
CA GLN A 194 8.29 -0.27 22.39
C GLN A 194 9.57 0.37 22.93
N HIS A 195 10.67 0.26 22.18
CA HIS A 195 11.97 0.80 22.55
C HIS A 195 12.36 2.06 21.76
N THR A 196 11.42 2.63 21.02
CA THR A 196 11.69 3.82 20.22
C THR A 196 11.20 5.05 20.97
N ASP A 197 12.13 5.96 21.31
CA ASP A 197 11.82 7.29 21.87
C ASP A 197 11.20 8.24 20.83
N LEU A 198 10.32 7.72 19.99
CA LEU A 198 9.58 8.51 19.01
C LEU A 198 8.49 9.30 19.74
N LYS A 199 8.73 10.59 19.87
CA LYS A 199 7.83 11.56 20.48
C LYS A 199 6.70 11.98 19.53
#